data_5cad9507265643290fb9ff09729a1f61
#
_entry.id   5cad9507265643290fb9ff09729a1f61
#
_cell.length_a   1.000
_cell.length_b   1.000
_cell.length_c   1.000
_cell.angle_alpha   90.00
_cell.angle_beta   90.00
_cell.angle_gamma   90.00
#
_symmetry.space_group_name_H-M   'P 1'
#
loop_
_entity.id
_entity.type
_entity.pdbx_description
1 polymer ?
#
loop_
_entity_poly.entity_id
_entity_poly.type
_entity_poly.pdbx_seq_one_letter_code
_entity_poly.pdbx_strand_id
1 'polypeptide(L)'
;MSEPIFIEGTIEGIIYSNPENGYSVIDLNMDGSLVTAVGIMPSCSAGEKIKLKGEWTTHPTFGKQFKASECERFMPKSAADMLKYLSSGTIKGIGPSTAAKIVDRFGDRTFEVMENSPELLSEIKGISKTKAEEIGERFRNQFAVREVIIALEKYNMNSSECLNAYKAFGANAVERLNQQS
;
A
#
# COMPACT_ATOMS: atom_id res chain seq x y z
N MET A 1 -19.65 17.12 -20.28
CA MET A 1 -18.55 16.52 -19.48
C MET A 1 -19.08 16.12 -18.12
N SER A 2 -18.87 14.87 -17.76
CA SER A 2 -19.24 14.42 -16.42
C SER A 2 -18.23 14.92 -15.40
N GLU A 3 -18.69 15.32 -14.23
CA GLU A 3 -17.81 15.68 -13.13
C GLU A 3 -17.07 14.44 -12.64
N PRO A 4 -15.83 14.58 -12.18
CA PRO A 4 -15.11 13.44 -11.64
C PRO A 4 -15.80 12.91 -10.39
N ILE A 5 -15.79 11.60 -10.25
CA ILE A 5 -16.38 10.89 -9.12
C ILE A 5 -15.25 10.49 -8.18
N PHE A 6 -15.48 10.62 -6.89
CA PHE A 6 -14.55 10.16 -5.86
C PHE A 6 -15.15 8.98 -5.11
N ILE A 7 -14.36 7.94 -4.92
CA ILE A 7 -14.72 6.84 -4.03
C ILE A 7 -13.58 6.60 -3.05
N GLU A 8 -13.91 6.06 -1.89
CA GLU A 8 -12.93 5.77 -0.84
C GLU A 8 -13.27 4.43 -0.21
N GLY A 9 -12.27 3.65 0.09
CA GLY A 9 -12.44 2.35 0.73
C GLY A 9 -11.12 1.73 1.12
N THR A 10 -11.20 0.50 1.62
CA THR A 10 -10.04 -0.30 2.02
C THR A 10 -9.76 -1.35 0.96
N ILE A 11 -8.52 -1.51 0.56
CA ILE A 11 -8.13 -2.52 -0.42
C ILE A 11 -8.26 -3.90 0.23
N GLU A 12 -9.14 -4.74 -0.33
CA GLU A 12 -9.30 -6.12 0.12
C GLU A 12 -8.27 -7.05 -0.49
N GLY A 13 -7.92 -6.82 -1.74
CA GLY A 13 -6.93 -7.64 -2.43
C GLY A 13 -6.51 -7.03 -3.75
N ILE A 14 -5.39 -7.51 -4.24
CA ILE A 14 -4.85 -7.13 -5.54
C ILE A 14 -5.10 -8.27 -6.50
N ILE A 15 -5.96 -8.05 -7.50
CA ILE A 15 -6.29 -9.07 -8.50
C ILE A 15 -5.16 -9.20 -9.50
N TYR A 16 -4.62 -8.06 -9.94
CA TYR A 16 -3.54 -8.00 -10.91
C TYR A 16 -2.72 -6.73 -10.68
N SER A 17 -1.41 -6.83 -10.91
CA SER A 17 -0.54 -5.67 -10.85
C SER A 17 0.61 -5.86 -11.84
N ASN A 18 0.84 -4.84 -12.66
CA ASN A 18 1.98 -4.83 -13.59
C ASN A 18 3.11 -4.02 -12.96
N PRO A 19 4.23 -4.67 -12.60
CA PRO A 19 5.32 -3.97 -11.93
C PRO A 19 6.05 -2.96 -12.83
N GLU A 20 5.89 -3.07 -14.14
CA GLU A 20 6.58 -2.17 -15.07
C GLU A 20 5.91 -0.80 -15.18
N ASN A 21 4.58 -0.76 -15.22
CA ASN A 21 3.84 0.49 -15.39
C ASN A 21 2.95 0.86 -14.21
N GLY A 22 2.84 -0.03 -13.21
CA GLY A 22 2.02 0.21 -12.03
C GLY A 22 0.52 0.02 -12.24
N TYR A 23 0.10 -0.45 -13.44
CA TYR A 23 -1.31 -0.71 -13.70
C TYR A 23 -1.78 -1.85 -12.77
N SER A 24 -2.87 -1.60 -12.08
CA SER A 24 -3.38 -2.55 -11.08
C SER A 24 -4.89 -2.70 -11.19
N VAL A 25 -5.35 -3.90 -10.84
CA VAL A 25 -6.78 -4.21 -10.68
C VAL A 25 -6.94 -4.66 -9.23
N ILE A 26 -7.76 -3.94 -8.48
CA ILE A 26 -7.94 -4.19 -7.05
C ILE A 26 -9.41 -4.38 -6.70
N ASP A 27 -9.64 -5.14 -5.63
CA ASP A 27 -10.95 -5.19 -4.97
C ASP A 27 -10.94 -4.20 -3.82
N LEU A 28 -11.87 -3.26 -3.88
CA LEU A 28 -12.01 -2.19 -2.89
C LEU A 28 -13.26 -2.44 -2.06
N ASN A 29 -13.10 -2.47 -0.74
CA ASN A 29 -14.23 -2.59 0.19
C ASN A 29 -14.74 -1.20 0.54
N MET A 30 -15.96 -0.90 0.09
CA MET A 30 -16.66 0.35 0.39
C MET A 30 -17.84 0.02 1.30
N ASP A 31 -17.64 0.12 2.60
CA ASP A 31 -18.68 -0.14 3.62
C ASP A 31 -19.38 -1.50 3.45
N GLY A 32 -18.58 -2.55 3.21
CA GLY A 32 -19.08 -3.91 3.06
C GLY A 32 -19.37 -4.33 1.61
N SER A 33 -19.35 -3.40 0.67
CA SER A 33 -19.56 -3.70 -0.75
C SER A 33 -18.22 -3.75 -1.46
N LEU A 34 -17.97 -4.82 -2.22
CA LEU A 34 -16.74 -4.93 -3.02
C LEU A 34 -16.92 -4.28 -4.38
N VAL A 35 -15.98 -3.43 -4.73
CA VAL A 35 -15.94 -2.72 -6.01
C VAL A 35 -14.60 -3.02 -6.66
N THR A 36 -14.62 -3.38 -7.94
CA THR A 36 -13.38 -3.53 -8.71
C THR A 36 -12.93 -2.17 -9.22
N ALA A 37 -11.71 -1.80 -8.89
CA ALA A 37 -11.09 -0.55 -9.36
C ALA A 37 -9.86 -0.86 -10.20
N VAL A 38 -9.68 -0.12 -11.28
CA VAL A 38 -8.56 -0.28 -12.21
C VAL A 38 -7.86 1.05 -12.44
N GLY A 39 -6.56 1.02 -12.65
CA GLY A 39 -5.77 2.23 -12.93
C GLY A 39 -4.32 2.07 -12.57
N ILE A 40 -3.57 3.15 -12.70
CA ILE A 40 -2.15 3.18 -12.32
C ILE A 40 -2.07 3.43 -10.81
N MET A 41 -1.78 2.37 -10.06
CA MET A 41 -1.73 2.38 -8.59
C MET A 41 -0.54 1.54 -8.13
N PRO A 42 0.70 2.03 -8.35
CA PRO A 42 1.89 1.23 -8.05
C PRO A 42 2.05 0.96 -6.55
N SER A 43 2.52 -0.22 -6.22
CA SER A 43 2.82 -0.64 -4.85
C SER A 43 1.62 -0.64 -3.89
N CYS A 44 0.42 -0.90 -4.41
CA CYS A 44 -0.77 -1.07 -3.56
C CYS A 44 -0.68 -2.38 -2.77
N SER A 45 -1.22 -2.36 -1.56
CA SER A 45 -1.29 -3.55 -0.70
C SER A 45 -2.65 -3.64 -0.03
N ALA A 46 -3.10 -4.86 0.25
CA ALA A 46 -4.32 -5.08 1.01
C ALA A 46 -4.21 -4.42 2.39
N GLY A 47 -5.32 -3.96 2.92
CA GLY A 47 -5.37 -3.25 4.20
C GLY A 47 -5.15 -1.75 4.10
N GLU A 48 -4.64 -1.26 2.98
CA GLU A 48 -4.46 0.17 2.79
C GLU A 48 -5.80 0.85 2.48
N LYS A 49 -5.96 2.04 3.02
CA LYS A 49 -7.10 2.89 2.67
C LYS A 49 -6.72 3.73 1.46
N ILE A 50 -7.61 3.82 0.49
CA ILE A 50 -7.34 4.53 -0.75
C ILE A 50 -8.54 5.36 -1.15
N LYS A 51 -8.28 6.57 -1.64
CA LYS A 51 -9.29 7.45 -2.22
C LYS A 51 -8.99 7.56 -3.70
N LEU A 52 -9.99 7.27 -4.53
CA LEU A 52 -9.85 7.25 -5.98
C LEU A 52 -10.69 8.32 -6.62
N LYS A 53 -10.14 8.95 -7.63
CA LYS A 53 -10.85 9.88 -8.51
C LYS A 53 -10.92 9.27 -9.89
N GLY A 54 -12.10 9.26 -10.50
CA GLY A 54 -12.25 8.68 -11.81
C GLY A 54 -13.71 8.59 -12.25
N GLU A 55 -14.02 7.53 -12.96
CA GLU A 55 -15.37 7.32 -13.49
C GLU A 55 -15.75 5.84 -13.46
N TRP A 56 -17.05 5.58 -13.42
CA TRP A 56 -17.58 4.24 -13.54
C TRP A 56 -17.58 3.82 -15.02
N THR A 57 -17.13 2.61 -15.27
CA THR A 57 -17.14 2.02 -16.60
C THR A 57 -17.74 0.63 -16.54
N THR A 58 -18.16 0.09 -17.69
CA THR A 58 -18.67 -1.28 -17.76
C THR A 58 -17.75 -2.08 -18.67
N HIS A 59 -17.10 -3.09 -18.09
CA HIS A 59 -16.26 -4.00 -18.88
C HIS A 59 -17.15 -5.08 -19.51
N PRO A 60 -16.95 -5.43 -20.79
CA PRO A 60 -17.78 -6.43 -21.45
C PRO A 60 -17.83 -7.79 -20.76
N THR A 61 -16.73 -8.19 -20.11
CA THR A 61 -16.62 -9.50 -19.45
C THR A 61 -16.82 -9.41 -17.95
N PHE A 62 -16.24 -8.38 -17.29
CA PHE A 62 -16.17 -8.30 -15.82
C PHE A 62 -17.22 -7.39 -15.20
N GLY A 63 -18.03 -6.72 -16.00
CA GLY A 63 -19.10 -5.87 -15.52
C GLY A 63 -18.62 -4.50 -15.05
N LYS A 64 -19.33 -3.94 -14.06
CA LYS A 64 -19.07 -2.59 -13.58
C LYS A 64 -17.73 -2.47 -12.86
N GLN A 65 -16.92 -1.50 -13.27
CA GLN A 65 -15.61 -1.21 -12.69
C GLN A 65 -15.46 0.30 -12.49
N PHE A 66 -14.63 0.68 -11.52
CA PHE A 66 -14.24 2.08 -11.35
C PHE A 66 -12.88 2.30 -12.00
N LYS A 67 -12.83 3.16 -13.01
CA LYS A 67 -11.59 3.50 -13.69
C LYS A 67 -10.97 4.72 -13.03
N ALA A 68 -9.92 4.50 -12.26
CA ALA A 68 -9.25 5.56 -11.52
C ALA A 68 -8.27 6.33 -12.40
N SER A 69 -8.35 7.66 -12.37
CA SER A 69 -7.37 8.53 -13.02
C SER A 69 -6.36 9.08 -12.03
N GLU A 70 -6.75 9.19 -10.76
CA GLU A 70 -5.88 9.63 -9.67
C GLU A 70 -6.17 8.81 -8.41
N CYS A 71 -5.18 8.64 -7.57
CA CYS A 71 -5.36 7.96 -6.29
C CYS A 71 -4.58 8.67 -5.18
N GLU A 72 -5.15 8.63 -3.97
CA GLU A 72 -4.52 9.10 -2.76
C GLU A 72 -4.56 7.97 -1.75
N ARG A 73 -3.42 7.62 -1.17
CA ARG A 73 -3.29 6.46 -0.30
C ARG A 73 -3.00 6.85 1.12
N PHE A 74 -3.49 6.01 2.03
CA PHE A 74 -3.29 6.18 3.46
C PHE A 74 -2.80 4.88 4.05
N MET A 75 -1.84 4.94 4.95
CA MET A 75 -1.36 3.74 5.64
C MET A 75 -2.45 3.20 6.58
N PRO A 76 -2.51 1.88 6.76
CA PRO A 76 -3.43 1.29 7.72
C PRO A 76 -3.25 1.89 9.12
N LYS A 77 -4.36 2.19 9.79
CA LYS A 77 -4.36 2.78 11.14
C LYS A 77 -5.00 1.87 12.18
N SER A 78 -5.90 0.97 11.76
CA SER A 78 -6.53 0.03 12.68
C SER A 78 -5.76 -1.28 12.72
N ALA A 79 -5.89 -2.01 13.84
CA ALA A 79 -5.28 -3.33 13.98
C ALA A 79 -5.76 -4.29 12.89
N ALA A 80 -7.06 -4.24 12.55
CA ALA A 80 -7.64 -5.10 11.51
C ALA A 80 -7.02 -4.84 10.14
N ASP A 81 -6.84 -3.57 9.77
CA ASP A 81 -6.22 -3.22 8.49
C ASP A 81 -4.73 -3.54 8.47
N MET A 82 -4.03 -3.35 9.59
CA MET A 82 -2.62 -3.75 9.71
C MET A 82 -2.45 -5.25 9.55
N LEU A 83 -3.36 -6.04 10.13
CA LEU A 83 -3.37 -7.50 9.97
C LEU A 83 -3.55 -7.87 8.49
N LYS A 84 -4.48 -7.24 7.81
CA LYS A 84 -4.73 -7.47 6.40
C LYS A 84 -3.50 -7.13 5.56
N TYR A 85 -2.86 -5.99 5.84
CA TYR A 85 -1.64 -5.55 5.17
C TYR A 85 -0.50 -6.57 5.34
N LEU A 86 -0.24 -6.99 6.56
CA LEU A 86 0.84 -7.94 6.85
C LEU A 86 0.55 -9.34 6.31
N SER A 87 -0.72 -9.76 6.33
CA SER A 87 -1.13 -11.09 5.84
C SER A 87 -1.06 -11.21 4.32
N SER A 88 -1.02 -10.10 3.59
CA SER A 88 -1.01 -10.11 2.13
C SER A 88 0.34 -10.51 1.53
N GLY A 89 1.37 -10.68 2.35
CA GLY A 89 2.71 -11.03 1.86
C GLY A 89 3.54 -9.82 1.44
N THR A 90 3.09 -8.60 1.76
CA THR A 90 3.81 -7.36 1.42
C THR A 90 5.21 -7.34 2.06
N ILE A 91 5.33 -7.84 3.27
CA ILE A 91 6.61 -7.95 3.98
C ILE A 91 7.08 -9.40 3.91
N LYS A 92 8.17 -9.63 3.22
CA LYS A 92 8.75 -10.97 3.08
C LYS A 92 9.17 -11.50 4.46
N GLY A 93 8.80 -12.73 4.76
CA GLY A 93 9.08 -13.36 6.06
C GLY A 93 7.90 -13.30 7.03
N ILE A 94 6.83 -12.59 6.70
CA ILE A 94 5.61 -12.55 7.48
C ILE A 94 4.49 -13.21 6.68
N GLY A 95 4.03 -14.37 7.15
CA GLY A 95 2.84 -15.03 6.61
C GLY A 95 1.61 -14.66 7.44
N PRO A 96 0.42 -15.16 7.07
CA PRO A 96 -0.82 -14.86 7.81
C PRO A 96 -0.75 -15.25 9.28
N SER A 97 -0.16 -16.39 9.61
CA SER A 97 -0.03 -16.84 11.00
C SER A 97 0.87 -15.92 11.82
N THR A 98 2.01 -15.53 11.27
CA THR A 98 2.95 -14.63 11.93
C THR A 98 2.33 -13.24 12.09
N ALA A 99 1.65 -12.75 11.05
CA ALA A 99 0.94 -11.46 11.09
C ALA A 99 -0.09 -11.43 12.21
N ALA A 100 -0.88 -12.50 12.36
CA ALA A 100 -1.89 -12.60 13.42
C ALA A 100 -1.24 -12.51 14.80
N LYS A 101 -0.11 -13.19 15.01
CA LYS A 101 0.61 -13.16 16.29
C LYS A 101 1.13 -11.76 16.62
N ILE A 102 1.67 -11.07 15.62
CA ILE A 102 2.21 -9.72 15.79
C ILE A 102 1.10 -8.73 16.15
N VAL A 103 0.02 -8.74 15.39
CA VAL A 103 -1.10 -7.82 15.62
C VAL A 103 -1.83 -8.13 16.92
N ASP A 104 -1.97 -9.41 17.28
CA ASP A 104 -2.56 -9.82 18.55
C ASP A 104 -1.76 -9.27 19.73
N ARG A 105 -0.42 -9.24 19.61
CA ARG A 105 0.47 -8.75 20.66
C ARG A 105 0.48 -7.21 20.77
N PHE A 106 0.55 -6.51 19.65
CA PHE A 106 0.78 -5.07 19.60
C PHE A 106 -0.45 -4.25 19.20
N GLY A 107 -1.48 -4.88 18.63
CA GLY A 107 -2.70 -4.19 18.22
C GLY A 107 -2.43 -3.10 17.17
N ASP A 108 -3.03 -1.93 17.38
CA ASP A 108 -2.86 -0.80 16.45
C ASP A 108 -1.49 -0.12 16.53
N ARG A 109 -0.64 -0.55 17.47
CA ARG A 109 0.74 -0.09 17.59
C ARG A 109 1.72 -0.93 16.80
N THR A 110 1.24 -1.92 16.07
CA THR A 110 2.09 -2.88 15.33
C THR A 110 3.10 -2.17 14.42
N PHE A 111 2.67 -1.21 13.62
CA PHE A 111 3.55 -0.52 12.68
C PHE A 111 4.58 0.35 13.40
N GLU A 112 4.18 0.99 14.49
CA GLU A 112 5.10 1.77 15.32
C GLU A 112 6.21 0.88 15.90
N VAL A 113 5.85 -0.30 16.39
CA VAL A 113 6.82 -1.26 16.91
C VAL A 113 7.75 -1.76 15.82
N MET A 114 7.21 -2.11 14.66
CA MET A 114 8.02 -2.60 13.55
C MET A 114 9.00 -1.56 13.01
N GLU A 115 8.62 -0.29 13.04
CA GLU A 115 9.46 0.81 12.57
C GLU A 115 10.53 1.20 13.59
N ASN A 116 10.12 1.39 14.84
CA ASN A 116 10.98 2.00 15.87
C ASN A 116 11.62 1.01 16.83
N SER A 117 10.98 -0.13 17.09
CA SER A 117 11.43 -1.10 18.07
C SER A 117 11.24 -2.54 17.58
N PRO A 118 11.81 -2.89 16.41
CA PRO A 118 11.59 -4.23 15.84
C PRO A 118 12.10 -5.37 16.73
N GLU A 119 13.03 -5.10 17.62
CA GLU A 119 13.52 -6.09 18.57
C GLU A 119 12.41 -6.64 19.49
N LEU A 120 11.33 -5.90 19.70
CA LEU A 120 10.19 -6.38 20.48
C LEU A 120 9.46 -7.54 19.81
N LEU A 121 9.63 -7.69 18.50
CA LEU A 121 9.03 -8.82 17.76
C LEU A 121 9.61 -10.16 18.24
N SER A 122 10.82 -10.15 18.77
CA SER A 122 11.46 -11.37 19.27
C SER A 122 10.80 -11.92 20.54
N GLU A 123 9.95 -11.14 21.19
CA GLU A 123 9.14 -11.62 22.32
C GLU A 123 8.06 -12.58 21.86
N ILE A 124 7.75 -12.60 20.57
CA ILE A 124 6.75 -13.49 19.99
C ILE A 124 7.38 -14.84 19.74
N LYS A 125 6.72 -15.90 20.19
CA LYS A 125 7.18 -17.27 19.98
C LYS A 125 7.30 -17.57 18.48
N GLY A 126 8.45 -18.04 18.06
CA GLY A 126 8.73 -18.35 16.66
C GLY A 126 9.45 -17.26 15.89
N ILE A 127 9.67 -16.10 16.52
CA ILE A 127 10.45 -15.01 15.92
C ILE A 127 11.75 -14.85 16.72
N SER A 128 12.88 -15.19 16.09
CA SER A 128 14.19 -14.98 16.69
C SER A 128 14.58 -13.49 16.65
N LYS A 129 15.59 -13.12 17.40
CA LYS A 129 16.11 -11.75 17.39
C LYS A 129 16.58 -11.35 16.00
N THR A 130 17.29 -12.24 15.29
CA THR A 130 17.75 -12.00 13.94
C THR A 130 16.58 -11.81 12.99
N LYS A 131 15.55 -12.66 13.08
CA LYS A 131 14.36 -12.55 12.25
C LYS A 131 13.61 -11.25 12.54
N ALA A 132 13.52 -10.84 13.79
CA ALA A 132 12.89 -9.57 14.19
C ALA A 132 13.58 -8.38 13.53
N GLU A 133 14.90 -8.35 13.54
CA GLU A 133 15.68 -7.29 12.91
C GLU A 133 15.49 -7.27 11.38
N GLU A 134 15.47 -8.45 10.74
CA GLU A 134 15.22 -8.56 9.29
C GLU A 134 13.82 -8.06 8.91
N ILE A 135 12.82 -8.43 9.70
CA ILE A 135 11.44 -7.98 9.48
C ILE A 135 11.37 -6.45 9.59
N GLY A 136 11.98 -5.89 10.61
CA GLY A 136 12.02 -4.44 10.82
C GLY A 136 12.67 -3.70 9.66
N GLU A 137 13.79 -4.21 9.16
CA GLU A 137 14.48 -3.63 8.02
C GLU A 137 13.62 -3.68 6.76
N ARG A 138 13.00 -4.81 6.48
CA ARG A 138 12.11 -4.97 5.33
C ARG A 138 10.90 -4.04 5.43
N PHE A 139 10.34 -3.91 6.61
CA PHE A 139 9.21 -2.99 6.84
C PHE A 139 9.62 -1.54 6.59
N ARG A 140 10.76 -1.10 7.12
CA ARG A 140 11.25 0.27 6.91
C ARG A 140 11.52 0.55 5.44
N ASN A 141 12.08 -0.42 4.70
CA ASN A 141 12.32 -0.28 3.27
C ASN A 141 11.02 -0.14 2.48
N GLN A 142 10.03 -0.98 2.79
CA GLN A 142 8.72 -0.93 2.13
C GLN A 142 8.00 0.39 2.46
N PHE A 143 8.09 0.84 3.70
CA PHE A 143 7.50 2.09 4.13
C PHE A 143 8.14 3.30 3.43
N ALA A 144 9.46 3.29 3.27
CA ALA A 144 10.19 4.35 2.58
C ALA A 144 9.78 4.45 1.10
N VAL A 145 9.63 3.31 0.41
CA VAL A 145 9.16 3.28 -0.98
C VAL A 145 7.80 3.96 -1.10
N ARG A 146 6.89 3.62 -0.20
CA ARG A 146 5.53 4.17 -0.20
C ARG A 146 5.52 5.67 0.07
N GLU A 147 6.32 6.13 1.03
CA GLU A 147 6.42 7.56 1.33
C GLU A 147 6.96 8.35 0.15
N VAL A 148 7.93 7.80 -0.59
CA VAL A 148 8.48 8.43 -1.79
C VAL A 148 7.38 8.59 -2.84
N ILE A 149 6.60 7.54 -3.11
CA ILE A 149 5.52 7.59 -4.11
C ILE A 149 4.47 8.63 -3.71
N ILE A 150 4.04 8.63 -2.45
CA ILE A 150 3.04 9.58 -1.95
C ILE A 150 3.55 11.01 -2.05
N ALA A 151 4.82 11.24 -1.68
CA ALA A 151 5.41 12.58 -1.76
C ALA A 151 5.52 13.07 -3.20
N LEU A 152 5.90 12.20 -4.14
CA LEU A 152 6.01 12.56 -5.55
C LEU A 152 4.66 12.90 -6.18
N GLU A 153 3.58 12.27 -5.73
CA GLU A 153 2.23 12.59 -6.18
C GLU A 153 1.86 14.04 -5.86
N LYS A 154 2.39 14.60 -4.76
CA LYS A 154 2.15 15.99 -4.35
C LYS A 154 2.81 17.01 -5.29
N TYR A 155 3.76 16.60 -6.13
CA TYR A 155 4.40 17.45 -7.12
C TYR A 155 3.67 17.40 -8.47
N ASN A 156 2.41 16.99 -8.49
CA ASN A 156 1.57 16.85 -9.68
C ASN A 156 2.08 15.79 -10.66
N MET A 157 2.88 14.85 -10.17
CA MET A 157 3.31 13.71 -10.96
C MET A 157 2.21 12.64 -10.93
N ASN A 158 1.90 12.07 -12.09
CA ASN A 158 0.98 10.94 -12.10
C ASN A 158 1.67 9.68 -11.54
N SER A 159 0.89 8.64 -11.27
CA SER A 159 1.42 7.42 -10.65
C SER A 159 2.53 6.76 -11.47
N SER A 160 2.42 6.81 -12.80
CA SER A 160 3.45 6.27 -13.70
C SER A 160 4.76 7.06 -13.60
N GLU A 161 4.66 8.40 -13.54
CA GLU A 161 5.83 9.27 -13.36
C GLU A 161 6.50 9.03 -12.00
N CYS A 162 5.71 8.85 -10.95
CA CYS A 162 6.24 8.55 -9.62
C CYS A 162 7.02 7.24 -9.61
N LEU A 163 6.49 6.22 -10.25
CA LEU A 163 7.15 4.93 -10.35
C LEU A 163 8.46 5.03 -11.12
N ASN A 164 8.46 5.76 -12.24
CA ASN A 164 9.66 5.97 -13.05
C ASN A 164 10.72 6.75 -12.29
N ALA A 165 10.31 7.80 -11.57
CA ALA A 165 11.22 8.59 -10.74
C ALA A 165 11.86 7.73 -9.65
N TYR A 166 11.07 6.87 -9.00
CA TYR A 166 11.59 5.96 -7.98
C TYR A 166 12.59 4.97 -8.58
N LYS A 167 12.30 4.39 -9.75
CA LYS A 167 13.22 3.48 -10.43
C LYS A 167 14.52 4.14 -10.81
N ALA A 168 14.49 5.43 -11.20
CA ALA A 168 15.66 6.16 -11.62
C ALA A 168 16.53 6.65 -10.45
N PHE A 169 15.91 7.13 -9.37
CA PHE A 169 16.60 7.83 -8.29
C PHE A 169 16.46 7.14 -6.92
N GLY A 170 15.61 6.13 -6.80
CA GLY A 170 15.36 5.43 -5.54
C GLY A 170 14.79 6.37 -4.51
N ALA A 171 15.15 6.17 -3.23
CA ALA A 171 14.64 6.97 -2.11
C ALA A 171 15.08 8.44 -2.19
N ASN A 172 16.03 8.78 -3.04
CA ASN A 172 16.52 10.16 -3.19
C ASN A 172 15.65 10.99 -4.14
N ALA A 173 14.60 10.42 -4.75
CA ALA A 173 13.78 11.11 -5.74
C ALA A 173 13.14 12.40 -5.19
N VAL A 174 12.60 12.35 -3.97
CA VAL A 174 11.97 13.51 -3.33
C VAL A 174 13.01 14.60 -3.05
N GLU A 175 14.16 14.20 -2.55
CA GLU A 175 15.25 15.11 -2.23
C GLU A 175 15.75 15.84 -3.47
N ARG A 176 15.89 15.13 -4.59
CA ARG A 176 16.29 15.72 -5.87
C ARG A 176 15.27 16.72 -6.39
N LEU A 177 13.99 16.44 -6.25
CA LEU A 177 12.93 17.37 -6.64
C LEU A 177 12.98 18.65 -5.81
N ASN A 178 13.25 18.52 -4.51
CA ASN A 178 13.36 19.67 -3.62
C ASN A 178 14.58 20.55 -3.99
N GLN A 179 15.64 19.97 -4.51
CA GLN A 179 16.83 20.71 -4.93
C GLN A 179 16.65 21.44 -6.25
N GLN A 180 15.71 20.99 -7.08
CA GLN A 180 15.44 21.57 -8.40
C GLN A 180 14.40 22.68 -8.39
N SER A 181 13.70 22.87 -7.29
CA SER A 181 12.63 23.86 -7.19
C SER A 181 13.04 25.16 -6.54
#